data_7ef7d25ce610b2436586a7d8e48cde68
#
_entry.id   7ef7d25ce610b2436586a7d8e48cde68
#
_cell.length_a   1.000
_cell.length_b   1.000
_cell.length_c   1.000
_cell.angle_alpha   90.00
_cell.angle_beta   90.00
_cell.angle_gamma   90.00
#
_symmetry.space_group_name_H-M   'P 1'
#
loop_
_entity.id
_entity.type
_entity.pdbx_description
1 polymer ?
#
loop_
_entity_poly.entity_id
_entity_poly.type
_entity_poly.pdbx_seq_one_letter_code
_entity_poly.pdbx_strand_id
1 'polypeptide(L)'
;MRLFFALWPDDGVRAQLAGWSRELHALCGGRPTRPENLHVTLAFLGSVEEARVAEVERAAGTVRPRACPLILDQPGYWKHNRIAWAGASVVPPGLEALVSGLRGTLAKSQIRFDAKSFVSHVTLLREARGPRAMPALAPIEWRLDGFALVQSVTLPQGSRYEIRKSWKG
;
A
#
# COMPACT_ATOMS: atom_id res chain seq x y z
N MET A 1 -16.12 5.03 9.42
CA MET A 1 -15.04 4.07 9.16
C MET A 1 -13.94 4.72 8.34
N ARG A 2 -12.70 4.49 8.70
CA ARG A 2 -11.57 4.91 7.87
C ARG A 2 -11.20 3.76 6.94
N LEU A 3 -11.29 4.01 5.63
CA LEU A 3 -11.12 2.98 4.61
C LEU A 3 -10.04 3.36 3.60
N PHE A 4 -9.38 2.35 3.05
CA PHE A 4 -8.49 2.51 1.91
C PHE A 4 -8.44 1.21 1.11
N PHE A 5 -8.12 1.34 -0.17
CA PHE A 5 -7.85 0.19 -1.04
C PHE A 5 -6.36 -0.08 -1.09
N ALA A 6 -5.97 -1.32 -1.08
CA ALA A 6 -4.56 -1.71 -0.99
C ALA A 6 -4.24 -3.02 -1.71
N LEU A 7 -2.96 -3.15 -2.08
CA LEU A 7 -2.35 -4.43 -2.38
C LEU A 7 -1.85 -5.03 -1.07
N TRP A 8 -2.27 -6.25 -0.77
CA TRP A 8 -1.92 -6.92 0.48
C TRP A 8 -0.95 -8.07 0.20
N PRO A 9 0.25 -8.06 0.78
CA PRO A 9 1.26 -9.07 0.48
C PRO A 9 0.91 -10.44 1.05
N ASP A 10 1.33 -11.50 0.35
CA ASP A 10 1.34 -12.84 0.91
C ASP A 10 2.47 -12.98 1.95
N ASP A 11 2.55 -14.12 2.60
CA ASP A 11 3.53 -14.35 3.67
C ASP A 11 4.97 -14.29 3.15
N GLY A 12 5.24 -14.76 1.94
CA GLY A 12 6.56 -14.72 1.35
C GLY A 12 7.04 -13.30 1.06
N VAL A 13 6.21 -12.49 0.44
CA VAL A 13 6.50 -11.08 0.16
C VAL A 13 6.64 -10.31 1.49
N ARG A 14 5.75 -10.57 2.43
CA ARG A 14 5.78 -9.92 3.75
C ARG A 14 7.10 -10.20 4.47
N ALA A 15 7.59 -11.43 4.44
CA ALA A 15 8.86 -11.80 5.04
C ALA A 15 10.04 -11.08 4.40
N GLN A 16 10.04 -10.93 3.08
CA GLN A 16 11.08 -10.20 2.35
C GLN A 16 11.04 -8.70 2.69
N LEU A 17 9.84 -8.10 2.76
CA LEU A 17 9.68 -6.70 3.17
C LEU A 17 10.16 -6.48 4.61
N ALA A 18 9.86 -7.41 5.50
CA ALA A 18 10.38 -7.36 6.88
C ALA A 18 11.90 -7.41 6.92
N GLY A 19 12.51 -8.16 6.02
CA GLY A 19 13.96 -8.19 5.85
C GLY A 19 14.54 -6.83 5.44
N TRP A 20 13.95 -6.19 4.45
CA TRP A 20 14.31 -4.83 4.05
C TRP A 20 14.16 -3.84 5.21
N SER A 21 13.05 -3.96 5.94
CA SER A 21 12.78 -3.10 7.09
C SER A 21 13.89 -3.19 8.15
N ARG A 22 14.34 -4.41 8.46
CA ARG A 22 15.44 -4.60 9.43
C ARG A 22 16.73 -3.95 8.97
N GLU A 23 17.10 -4.12 7.72
CA GLU A 23 18.33 -3.54 7.17
C GLU A 23 18.27 -2.01 7.14
N LEU A 24 17.14 -1.45 6.71
CA LEU A 24 16.95 0.00 6.70
C LEU A 24 16.89 0.57 8.12
N HIS A 25 16.27 -0.14 9.05
CA HIS A 25 16.19 0.29 10.44
C HIS A 25 17.57 0.44 11.09
N ALA A 26 18.49 -0.44 10.75
CA ALA A 26 19.87 -0.35 11.25
C ALA A 26 20.56 0.95 10.80
N LEU A 27 20.19 1.50 9.63
CA LEU A 27 20.78 2.71 9.07
C LEU A 27 19.96 3.98 9.40
N CYS A 28 18.65 3.86 9.42
CA CYS A 28 17.73 5.00 9.47
C CYS A 28 17.05 5.17 10.83
N GLY A 29 17.10 4.15 11.69
CA GLY A 29 16.30 4.16 12.93
C GLY A 29 14.82 4.24 12.62
N GLY A 30 14.10 4.93 13.49
CA GLY A 30 12.67 5.13 13.31
C GLY A 30 11.84 3.98 13.84
N ARG A 31 10.55 4.01 13.50
CA ARG A 31 9.55 3.06 13.98
C ARG A 31 9.11 2.14 12.84
N PRO A 32 9.45 0.83 12.91
CA PRO A 32 9.05 -0.11 11.87
C PRO A 32 7.54 -0.28 11.77
N THR A 33 7.04 -0.40 10.54
CA THR A 33 5.67 -0.87 10.30
C THR A 33 5.58 -2.33 10.72
N ARG A 34 4.55 -2.69 11.46
CA ARG A 34 4.31 -4.09 11.82
C ARG A 34 4.15 -4.92 10.55
N PRO A 35 4.71 -6.14 10.49
CA PRO A 35 4.61 -6.96 9.28
C PRO A 35 3.19 -7.16 8.78
N GLU A 36 2.23 -7.35 9.69
CA GLU A 36 0.81 -7.50 9.34
C GLU A 36 0.17 -6.26 8.71
N ASN A 37 0.82 -5.10 8.81
CA ASN A 37 0.34 -3.83 8.26
C ASN A 37 1.05 -3.41 6.97
N LEU A 38 2.02 -4.18 6.50
CA LEU A 38 2.74 -3.86 5.27
C LEU A 38 1.82 -3.97 4.05
N HIS A 39 1.79 -2.93 3.22
CA HIS A 39 0.89 -2.88 2.05
C HIS A 39 1.29 -1.75 1.10
N VAL A 40 0.73 -1.78 -0.10
CA VAL A 40 0.74 -0.64 -1.03
C VAL A 40 -0.66 -0.04 -1.05
N THR A 41 -0.79 1.23 -0.72
CA THR A 41 -2.09 1.93 -0.81
C THR A 41 -2.39 2.29 -2.26
N LEU A 42 -3.57 1.93 -2.74
CA LEU A 42 -4.05 2.25 -4.09
C LEU A 42 -4.92 3.51 -4.11
N ALA A 43 -5.80 3.64 -3.14
CA ALA A 43 -6.67 4.80 -2.98
C ALA A 43 -7.08 4.93 -1.52
N PHE A 44 -6.83 6.10 -0.94
CA PHE A 44 -7.20 6.40 0.44
C PHE A 44 -8.53 7.14 0.45
N LEU A 45 -9.53 6.56 1.11
CA LEU A 45 -10.89 7.14 1.17
C LEU A 45 -11.10 8.02 2.41
N GLY A 46 -10.32 7.78 3.47
CA GLY A 46 -10.55 8.45 4.74
C GLY A 46 -11.82 7.98 5.41
N SER A 47 -12.53 8.89 6.08
CA SER A 47 -13.78 8.56 6.77
C SER A 47 -14.90 8.33 5.77
N VAL A 48 -15.54 7.18 5.85
CA VAL A 48 -16.70 6.80 5.04
C VAL A 48 -17.85 6.43 5.98
N GLU A 49 -19.03 6.96 5.71
CA GLU A 49 -20.23 6.61 6.46
C GLU A 49 -20.54 5.13 6.28
N GLU A 50 -20.91 4.46 7.36
CA GLU A 50 -21.20 3.04 7.31
C GLU A 50 -22.26 2.67 6.28
N ALA A 51 -23.28 3.53 6.12
CA ALA A 51 -24.32 3.34 5.12
C ALA A 51 -23.81 3.36 3.68
N ARG A 52 -22.63 3.93 3.42
CA ARG A 52 -22.04 4.00 2.08
C ARG A 52 -21.04 2.90 1.77
N VAL A 53 -20.70 2.05 2.73
CA VAL A 53 -19.68 0.99 2.53
C VAL A 53 -20.10 0.02 1.42
N ALA A 54 -21.37 -0.37 1.38
CA ALA A 54 -21.88 -1.24 0.31
C ALA A 54 -21.72 -0.62 -1.08
N GLU A 55 -21.88 0.68 -1.19
CA GLU A 55 -21.66 1.42 -2.44
C GLU A 55 -20.18 1.42 -2.85
N VAL A 56 -19.28 1.60 -1.88
CA VAL A 56 -17.85 1.52 -2.11
C VAL A 56 -17.46 0.12 -2.64
N GLU A 57 -17.98 -0.92 -2.01
CA GLU A 57 -17.72 -2.29 -2.43
C GLU A 57 -18.28 -2.59 -3.83
N ARG A 58 -19.46 -2.08 -4.13
CA ARG A 58 -20.07 -2.23 -5.46
C ARG A 58 -19.23 -1.57 -6.55
N ALA A 59 -18.79 -0.34 -6.31
CA ALA A 59 -17.93 0.38 -7.23
C ALA A 59 -16.64 -0.39 -7.50
N ALA A 60 -15.98 -0.87 -6.46
CA ALA A 60 -14.75 -1.65 -6.57
C ALA A 60 -14.98 -2.98 -7.31
N GLY A 61 -16.13 -3.58 -7.13
CA GLY A 61 -16.48 -4.85 -7.77
C GLY A 61 -16.59 -4.78 -9.30
N THR A 62 -16.64 -3.59 -9.88
CA THR A 62 -16.63 -3.42 -11.35
C THR A 62 -15.23 -3.44 -11.93
N VAL A 63 -14.20 -3.36 -11.09
CA VAL A 63 -12.81 -3.35 -11.52
C VAL A 63 -12.29 -4.80 -11.62
N ARG A 64 -11.64 -5.11 -12.74
CA ARG A 64 -11.09 -6.44 -13.00
C ARG A 64 -9.56 -6.39 -12.83
N PRO A 65 -9.01 -6.86 -11.71
CA PRO A 65 -7.56 -6.92 -11.56
C PRO A 65 -6.96 -7.96 -12.51
N ARG A 66 -5.79 -7.66 -13.03
CA ARG A 66 -5.02 -8.58 -13.87
C ARG A 66 -3.77 -9.01 -13.12
N ALA A 67 -3.45 -10.29 -13.22
CA ALA A 67 -2.21 -10.79 -12.66
C ALA A 67 -1.02 -10.11 -13.36
N CYS A 68 -0.11 -9.54 -12.58
CA CYS A 68 1.12 -8.92 -13.10
C CYS A 68 2.20 -8.93 -12.02
N PRO A 69 3.49 -8.97 -12.41
CA PRO A 69 4.57 -8.88 -11.45
C PRO A 69 4.82 -7.42 -11.07
N LEU A 70 4.97 -7.16 -9.77
CA LEU A 70 5.49 -5.91 -9.25
C LEU A 70 6.86 -6.21 -8.65
N ILE A 71 7.90 -5.55 -9.15
CA ILE A 71 9.25 -5.71 -8.64
C ILE A 71 9.60 -4.54 -7.75
N LEU A 72 9.76 -4.80 -6.45
CA LEU A 72 10.21 -3.80 -5.50
C LEU A 72 11.73 -3.85 -5.48
N ASP A 73 12.37 -2.89 -6.15
CA ASP A 73 13.81 -2.86 -6.37
C ASP A 73 14.48 -1.59 -5.88
N GLN A 74 13.70 -0.66 -5.28
CA GLN A 74 14.22 0.62 -4.83
C GLN A 74 13.89 0.88 -3.37
N PRO A 75 14.85 0.75 -2.45
CA PRO A 75 14.72 1.37 -1.14
C PRO A 75 14.84 2.88 -1.28
N GLY A 76 14.04 3.62 -0.55
CA GLY A 76 14.06 5.07 -0.61
C GLY A 76 13.72 5.73 0.73
N TYR A 77 13.94 7.04 0.76
CA TYR A 77 13.64 7.85 1.93
C TYR A 77 13.08 9.21 1.49
N TRP A 78 11.95 9.60 2.09
CA TRP A 78 11.39 10.93 1.88
C TRP A 78 11.67 11.80 3.09
N LYS A 79 12.40 12.88 2.86
CA LYS A 79 12.81 13.80 3.92
C LYS A 79 11.62 14.58 4.51
N HIS A 80 10.64 14.95 3.67
CA HIS A 80 9.52 15.80 4.09
C HIS A 80 8.61 15.14 5.14
N ASN A 81 8.49 13.82 5.13
CA ASN A 81 7.66 13.09 6.09
C ASN A 81 8.42 12.03 6.88
N ARG A 82 9.73 11.93 6.68
CA ARG A 82 10.64 11.03 7.39
C ARG A 82 10.27 9.56 7.27
N ILE A 83 9.85 9.16 6.08
CA ILE A 83 9.45 7.78 5.78
C ILE A 83 10.53 7.09 4.94
N ALA A 84 10.97 5.90 5.39
CA ALA A 84 11.74 4.98 4.58
C ALA A 84 10.78 3.95 3.98
N TRP A 85 10.97 3.63 2.69
CA TRP A 85 10.02 2.86 1.91
C TRP A 85 10.70 1.89 0.95
N ALA A 86 9.93 0.90 0.51
CA ALA A 86 10.25 0.01 -0.60
C ALA A 86 9.39 0.40 -1.80
N GLY A 87 10.01 0.62 -2.95
CA GLY A 87 9.31 1.02 -4.16
C GLY A 87 9.78 0.28 -5.40
N ALA A 88 9.13 0.57 -6.51
CA ALA A 88 9.43 -0.01 -7.81
C ALA A 88 9.94 1.05 -8.77
N SER A 89 11.04 0.76 -9.48
CA SER A 89 11.53 1.65 -10.55
C SER A 89 10.59 1.66 -11.75
N VAL A 90 9.86 0.58 -11.97
CA VAL A 90 8.87 0.44 -13.05
C VAL A 90 7.53 0.03 -12.44
N VAL A 91 6.50 0.82 -12.73
CA VAL A 91 5.12 0.44 -12.37
C VAL A 91 4.55 -0.38 -13.53
N PRO A 92 4.17 -1.64 -13.32
CA PRO A 92 3.64 -2.45 -14.41
C PRO A 92 2.33 -1.88 -14.94
N PRO A 93 2.07 -1.98 -16.26
CA PRO A 93 0.83 -1.46 -16.86
C PRO A 93 -0.44 -2.01 -16.20
N GLY A 94 -0.43 -3.27 -15.76
CA GLY A 94 -1.56 -3.86 -15.05
C GLY A 94 -1.88 -3.17 -13.72
N LEU A 95 -0.86 -2.71 -13.00
CA LEU A 95 -1.05 -1.95 -11.76
C LEU A 95 -1.56 -0.54 -12.04
N GLU A 96 -1.00 0.14 -13.05
CA GLU A 96 -1.51 1.46 -13.46
C GLU A 96 -2.98 1.38 -13.87
N ALA A 97 -3.35 0.37 -14.65
CA ALA A 97 -4.74 0.16 -15.07
C ALA A 97 -5.65 -0.12 -13.87
N LEU A 98 -5.19 -0.89 -12.89
CA LEU A 98 -5.94 -1.17 -11.67
C LEU A 98 -6.23 0.12 -10.89
N VAL A 99 -5.20 0.93 -10.63
CA VAL A 99 -5.34 2.18 -9.88
C VAL A 99 -6.26 3.16 -10.63
N SER A 100 -6.04 3.33 -11.93
CA SER A 100 -6.84 4.21 -12.77
C SER A 100 -8.30 3.77 -12.83
N GLY A 101 -8.54 2.48 -13.03
CA GLY A 101 -9.89 1.91 -13.06
C GLY A 101 -10.62 2.06 -11.72
N LEU A 102 -9.92 1.78 -10.62
CA LEU A 102 -10.46 1.91 -9.28
C LEU A 102 -10.83 3.36 -8.96
N ARG A 103 -9.92 4.29 -9.20
CA ARG A 103 -10.16 5.72 -8.96
C ARG A 103 -11.26 6.26 -9.87
N GLY A 104 -11.32 5.80 -11.12
CA GLY A 104 -12.35 6.18 -12.07
C GLY A 104 -13.75 5.76 -11.62
N THR A 105 -13.93 4.53 -11.16
CA THR A 105 -15.22 4.04 -10.69
C THR A 105 -15.63 4.70 -9.38
N LEU A 106 -14.69 5.00 -8.49
CA LEU A 106 -14.96 5.75 -7.26
C LEU A 106 -15.46 7.16 -7.58
N ALA A 107 -14.81 7.85 -8.52
CA ALA A 107 -15.21 9.19 -8.96
C ALA A 107 -16.60 9.19 -9.58
N LYS A 108 -16.92 8.20 -10.41
CA LYS A 108 -18.27 8.06 -11.01
C LYS A 108 -19.35 7.85 -9.96
N SER A 109 -19.02 7.17 -8.88
CA SER A 109 -19.95 6.93 -7.78
C SER A 109 -19.94 8.06 -6.74
N GLN A 110 -19.23 9.14 -7.01
CA GLN A 110 -19.09 10.29 -6.10
C GLN A 110 -18.54 9.92 -4.72
N ILE A 111 -17.64 8.95 -4.72
CA ILE A 111 -16.91 8.54 -3.52
C ILE A 111 -15.59 9.29 -3.49
N ARG A 112 -15.38 10.06 -2.43
CA ARG A 112 -14.16 10.84 -2.25
C ARG A 112 -12.96 9.94 -1.97
N PHE A 113 -11.83 10.30 -2.53
CA PHE A 113 -10.54 9.69 -2.24
C PHE A 113 -9.43 10.74 -2.35
N ASP A 114 -8.29 10.47 -1.75
CA ASP A 114 -7.12 11.33 -1.88
C ASP A 114 -6.64 11.30 -3.33
N ALA A 115 -6.69 12.46 -4.00
CA ALA A 115 -6.41 12.59 -5.43
C ALA A 115 -4.91 12.72 -5.73
N LYS A 116 -4.02 12.59 -4.73
CA LYS A 116 -2.58 12.62 -4.97
C LYS A 116 -2.16 11.57 -6.00
N SER A 117 -1.13 11.89 -6.78
CA SER A 117 -0.57 10.94 -7.74
C SER A 117 -0.19 9.65 -7.05
N PHE A 118 -0.53 8.53 -7.68
CA PHE A 118 -0.19 7.23 -7.16
C PHE A 118 1.33 7.00 -7.20
N VAL A 119 1.89 6.59 -6.07
CA VAL A 119 3.28 6.16 -5.96
C VAL A 119 3.28 4.74 -5.39
N SER A 120 3.81 3.80 -6.18
CA SER A 120 3.90 2.40 -5.75
C SER A 120 4.99 2.24 -4.70
N HIS A 121 4.59 2.22 -3.44
CA HIS A 121 5.53 2.08 -2.33
C HIS A 121 4.90 1.36 -1.15
N VAL A 122 5.76 0.71 -0.36
CA VAL A 122 5.42 0.16 0.95
C VAL A 122 6.16 0.98 2.00
N THR A 123 5.43 1.57 2.94
CA THR A 123 6.04 2.25 4.08
C THR A 123 6.66 1.23 5.02
N LEU A 124 7.96 1.32 5.22
CA LEU A 124 8.71 0.42 6.10
C LEU A 124 8.99 1.05 7.46
N LEU A 125 9.43 2.31 7.48
CA LEU A 125 9.81 3.02 8.70
C LEU A 125 9.17 4.41 8.72
N ARG A 126 8.67 4.80 9.88
CA ARG A 126 8.22 6.17 10.16
C ARG A 126 9.18 6.82 11.15
N GLU A 127 9.20 8.15 11.17
CA GLU A 127 10.10 8.88 12.07
C GLU A 127 11.56 8.47 11.88
N ALA A 128 11.94 8.17 10.65
CA ALA A 128 13.26 7.69 10.28
C ALA A 128 14.20 8.87 9.97
N ARG A 129 15.50 8.54 9.87
CA ARG A 129 16.53 9.47 9.44
C ARG A 129 17.05 9.03 8.08
N GLY A 130 17.39 9.99 7.22
CA GLY A 130 18.00 9.66 5.93
C GLY A 130 19.36 9.03 6.11
N PRO A 131 19.67 7.90 5.46
CA PRO A 131 20.99 7.31 5.48
C PRO A 131 21.95 8.10 4.58
N ARG A 132 23.27 7.93 4.78
CA ARG A 132 24.27 8.53 3.88
C ARG A 132 24.16 7.96 2.47
N ALA A 133 23.86 6.67 2.37
CA ALA A 133 23.64 5.97 1.11
C ALA A 133 22.63 4.86 1.34
N MET A 134 21.75 4.63 0.35
CA MET A 134 20.85 3.49 0.41
C MET A 134 21.60 2.20 0.18
N PRO A 135 21.31 1.15 0.97
CA PRO A 135 21.95 -0.15 0.77
C PRO A 135 21.43 -0.80 -0.51
N ALA A 136 22.24 -1.65 -1.10
CA ALA A 136 21.80 -2.54 -2.18
C ALA A 136 21.04 -3.69 -1.54
N LEU A 137 19.74 -3.79 -1.85
CA LEU A 137 18.86 -4.84 -1.34
C LEU A 137 18.40 -5.73 -2.49
N ALA A 138 18.25 -7.02 -2.23
CA ALA A 138 17.75 -7.95 -3.23
C ALA A 138 16.32 -7.56 -3.63
N PRO A 139 15.99 -7.47 -4.93
CA PRO A 139 14.64 -7.16 -5.37
C PRO A 139 13.61 -8.15 -4.85
N ILE A 140 12.42 -7.64 -4.57
CA ILE A 140 11.28 -8.45 -4.12
C ILE A 140 10.33 -8.58 -5.29
N GLU A 141 10.08 -9.81 -5.75
CA GLU A 141 9.07 -10.08 -6.75
C GLU A 141 7.73 -10.32 -6.06
N TRP A 142 6.76 -9.47 -6.35
CA TRP A 142 5.41 -9.55 -5.82
C TRP A 142 4.44 -9.80 -6.96
N ARG A 143 3.92 -11.00 -7.05
CA ARG A 143 2.92 -11.34 -8.07
C ARG A 143 1.56 -10.82 -7.61
N LEU A 144 1.09 -9.76 -8.28
CA LEU A 144 -0.21 -9.16 -7.99
C LEU A 144 -1.31 -10.00 -8.65
N ASP A 145 -2.36 -10.31 -7.89
CA ASP A 145 -3.51 -11.06 -8.39
C ASP A 145 -4.85 -10.47 -7.95
N GLY A 146 -4.82 -9.36 -7.20
CA GLY A 146 -6.03 -8.73 -6.69
C GLY A 146 -5.74 -7.54 -5.80
N PHE A 147 -6.77 -7.08 -5.11
CA PHE A 147 -6.68 -5.95 -4.18
C PHE A 147 -7.72 -6.12 -3.06
N ALA A 148 -7.60 -5.30 -2.03
CA ALA A 148 -8.48 -5.38 -0.86
C ALA A 148 -8.99 -4.01 -0.44
N LEU A 149 -10.18 -3.99 0.15
CA LEU A 149 -10.70 -2.86 0.92
C LEU A 149 -10.35 -3.11 2.38
N VAL A 150 -9.69 -2.14 3.00
CA VAL A 150 -9.14 -2.27 4.35
C VAL A 150 -9.70 -1.17 5.24
N GLN A 151 -10.08 -1.54 6.45
CA GLN A 151 -10.46 -0.60 7.50
C GLN A 151 -9.28 -0.36 8.43
N SER A 152 -9.00 0.92 8.69
CA SER A 152 -8.02 1.33 9.70
C SER A 152 -8.74 1.61 11.01
N VAL A 153 -8.33 0.92 12.06
CA VAL A 153 -8.83 1.14 13.42
C VAL A 153 -7.70 1.75 14.24
N THR A 154 -7.95 2.92 14.80
CA THR A 154 -6.97 3.61 15.64
C THR A 154 -6.97 3.00 17.04
N LEU A 155 -5.80 2.58 17.50
CA LEU A 155 -5.56 2.02 18.83
C LEU A 155 -4.53 2.90 19.56
N PRO A 156 -4.46 2.84 20.91
CA PRO A 156 -3.42 3.58 21.64
C PRO A 156 -1.99 3.31 21.19
N GLN A 157 -1.72 2.07 20.75
CA GLN A 157 -0.40 1.63 20.31
C GLN A 157 -0.18 1.77 18.79
N GLY A 158 -1.11 2.38 18.05
CA GLY A 158 -1.02 2.56 16.61
C GLY A 158 -2.26 2.07 15.88
N SER A 159 -2.16 1.90 14.57
CA SER A 159 -3.27 1.44 13.73
C SER A 159 -3.31 -0.06 13.63
N ARG A 160 -4.52 -0.61 13.65
CA ARG A 160 -4.80 -2.00 13.28
C ARG A 160 -5.57 -1.98 11.96
N TYR A 161 -5.16 -2.79 10.99
CA TYR A 161 -5.81 -2.89 9.70
C TYR A 161 -6.61 -4.17 9.62
N GLU A 162 -7.86 -4.05 9.16
CA GLU A 162 -8.76 -5.18 9.00
C GLU A 162 -9.23 -5.23 7.54
N ILE A 163 -8.98 -6.35 6.86
CA ILE A 163 -9.47 -6.55 5.50
C ILE A 163 -10.98 -6.75 5.54
N ARG A 164 -11.71 -5.86 4.88
CA ARG A 164 -13.17 -5.91 4.78
C ARG A 164 -13.63 -6.81 3.64
N LYS A 165 -12.95 -6.72 2.51
CA LYS A 165 -13.28 -7.47 1.30
C LYS A 165 -12.08 -7.52 0.37
N SER A 166 -11.97 -8.60 -0.40
CA SER A 166 -10.91 -8.78 -1.39
C SER A 166 -11.50 -9.13 -2.74
N TRP A 167 -10.83 -8.69 -3.79
CA TRP A 167 -11.16 -9.03 -5.18
C TRP A 167 -9.94 -9.62 -5.85
N LYS A 168 -10.11 -10.76 -6.51
CA LYS A 168 -9.04 -11.43 -7.25
C LYS A 168 -9.38 -11.48 -8.73
N GLY A 169 -8.32 -11.48 -9.53
CA GLY A 169 -8.44 -11.62 -10.97
C GLY A 169 -8.64 -13.05 -11.42
#